data_fef1a2b42d999118d26a5bfe6e30e35c
#
_entry.id   fef1a2b42d999118d26a5bfe6e30e35c
#
_cell.length_a   1.000
_cell.length_b   1.000
_cell.length_c   1.000
_cell.angle_alpha   90.00
_cell.angle_beta   90.00
_cell.angle_gamma   90.00
#
_symmetry.space_group_name_H-M   'P 1'
#
loop_
_entity.id
_entity.type
_entity.pdbx_description
1 polymer ?
#
loop_
_entity_poly.entity_id
_entity_poly.type
_entity_poly.pdbx_seq_one_letter_code
_entity_poly.pdbx_strand_id
1 'polypeptide(L)'
;QNATALRGGILDVYSPAQEKPLRAEFFGDELDTMGYFDPITQRRTENVDEAVLLPVAETEPHLHPQGISGLCEDLRAIIARQQRRKTPNQALIETLQKDCEALENETLFASADRYMALIYPEFTTAASYLPQEAVVAFCDHGNLQRGEKDRAEEFGLLLDSFLTSGT
;
A
#
# COMPACT_ATOMS: atom_id res chain seq x y z
N GLN A 1 11.50 7.12 6.14
CA GLN A 1 10.65 6.55 7.19
C GLN A 1 9.55 7.55 7.51
N ASN A 2 8.29 7.20 7.27
CA ASN A 2 7.20 7.99 7.81
C ASN A 2 7.15 7.76 9.31
N ALA A 3 7.03 8.82 10.07
CA ALA A 3 6.84 8.74 11.51
C ALA A 3 5.54 9.48 11.87
N THR A 4 4.69 8.81 12.62
CA THR A 4 3.51 9.42 13.22
C THR A 4 3.59 9.31 14.73
N ALA A 5 3.15 10.35 15.42
CA ALA A 5 3.03 10.36 16.87
C ALA A 5 1.69 10.98 17.27
N LEU A 6 0.94 10.25 18.10
CA LEU A 6 -0.33 10.73 18.67
C LEU A 6 -0.16 10.94 20.16
N ARG A 7 -0.44 12.16 20.66
CA ARG A 7 -0.36 12.50 22.07
C ARG A 7 -1.55 13.37 22.49
N GLY A 8 -2.51 12.78 23.14
CA GLY A 8 -3.76 13.46 23.45
C GLY A 8 -4.46 13.89 22.16
N GLY A 9 -4.81 15.17 22.03
CA GLY A 9 -5.39 15.73 20.81
C GLY A 9 -4.38 16.22 19.78
N ILE A 10 -3.09 15.80 19.82
CA ILE A 10 -2.06 16.25 18.90
C ILE A 10 -1.60 15.08 18.05
N LEU A 11 -1.68 15.24 16.73
CA LEU A 11 -1.17 14.31 15.72
C LEU A 11 0.03 14.96 15.02
N ASP A 12 1.22 14.39 15.19
CA ASP A 12 2.41 14.76 14.45
C ASP A 12 2.64 13.76 13.31
N VAL A 13 2.83 14.27 12.10
CA VAL A 13 3.07 13.45 10.90
C VAL A 13 4.31 13.95 10.18
N TYR A 14 5.26 13.06 9.96
CA TYR A 14 6.43 13.32 9.12
C TYR A 14 6.29 12.55 7.81
N SER A 15 5.95 13.28 6.73
CA SER A 15 5.88 12.72 5.38
C SER A 15 7.21 12.90 4.65
N PRO A 16 7.73 11.88 3.93
CA PRO A 16 8.97 12.02 3.15
C PRO A 16 8.90 13.08 2.05
N ALA A 17 7.70 13.44 1.63
CA ALA A 17 7.49 14.48 0.63
C ALA A 17 7.61 15.91 1.18
N GLN A 18 7.78 16.06 2.50
CA GLN A 18 7.81 17.35 3.17
C GLN A 18 9.14 17.53 3.92
N GLU A 19 9.66 18.76 3.90
CA GLU A 19 10.92 19.11 4.61
C GLU A 19 10.74 19.16 6.13
N LYS A 20 9.53 19.46 6.60
CA LYS A 20 9.20 19.59 8.02
C LYS A 20 8.00 18.73 8.38
N PRO A 21 7.95 18.23 9.63
CA PRO A 21 6.79 17.52 10.13
C PRO A 21 5.58 18.46 10.29
N LEU A 22 4.40 17.89 10.05
CA LEU A 22 3.11 18.53 10.25
C LEU A 22 2.58 18.19 11.65
N ARG A 23 2.03 19.17 12.33
CA ARG A 23 1.27 19.01 13.59
C ARG A 23 -0.17 19.42 13.37
N ALA A 24 -1.09 18.51 13.63
CA ALA A 24 -2.52 18.76 13.69
C ALA A 24 -2.97 18.69 15.15
N GLU A 25 -3.64 19.74 15.62
CA GLU A 25 -4.17 19.84 16.98
C GLU A 25 -5.68 19.74 16.93
N PHE A 26 -6.24 18.78 17.65
CA PHE A 26 -7.66 18.50 17.71
C PHE A 26 -8.28 18.93 19.02
N PHE A 27 -9.45 19.48 18.96
CA PHE A 27 -10.33 19.69 20.11
C PHE A 27 -11.53 18.72 20.01
N GLY A 28 -11.45 17.62 20.76
CA GLY A 28 -12.36 16.50 20.54
C GLY A 28 -12.12 15.87 19.18
N ASP A 29 -13.16 15.82 18.34
CA ASP A 29 -13.11 15.25 16.98
C ASP A 29 -12.91 16.32 15.89
N GLU A 30 -12.77 17.58 16.26
CA GLU A 30 -12.59 18.68 15.32
C GLU A 30 -11.13 19.12 15.24
N LEU A 31 -10.64 19.37 14.03
CA LEU A 31 -9.31 19.94 13.79
C LEU A 31 -9.36 21.43 14.15
N ASP A 32 -8.64 21.82 15.21
CA ASP A 32 -8.56 23.21 15.68
C ASP A 32 -7.48 23.99 14.91
N THR A 33 -6.25 23.47 14.90
CA THR A 33 -5.14 24.13 14.19
C THR A 33 -4.23 23.10 13.54
N MET A 34 -3.60 23.51 12.43
CA MET A 34 -2.61 22.70 11.73
C MET A 34 -1.44 23.55 11.27
N GLY A 35 -0.25 22.99 11.31
CA GLY A 35 0.94 23.69 10.84
C GLY A 35 2.23 22.88 10.92
N TYR A 36 3.23 23.37 10.23
CA TYR A 36 4.57 22.77 10.27
C TYR A 36 5.32 23.20 11.52
N PHE A 37 6.18 22.32 12.04
CA PHE A 37 6.98 22.59 13.20
C PHE A 37 8.43 22.11 13.04
N ASP A 38 9.33 22.69 13.79
CA ASP A 38 10.72 22.27 13.87
C ASP A 38 10.85 21.10 14.85
N PRO A 39 11.34 19.90 14.41
CA PRO A 39 11.38 18.72 15.24
C PRO A 39 12.35 18.80 16.43
N ILE A 40 13.35 19.71 16.37
CA ILE A 40 14.34 19.89 17.42
C ILE A 40 13.80 20.82 18.49
N THR A 41 13.31 21.99 18.10
CA THR A 41 12.81 23.00 19.02
C THR A 41 11.36 22.81 19.41
N GLN A 42 10.62 21.95 18.71
CA GLN A 42 9.18 21.71 18.84
C GLN A 42 8.32 22.97 18.61
N ARG A 43 8.90 23.99 18.03
CA ARG A 43 8.18 25.24 17.76
C ARG A 43 7.50 25.21 16.40
N ARG A 44 6.27 25.66 16.36
CA ARG A 44 5.52 25.86 15.11
C ARG A 44 6.23 26.91 14.27
N THR A 45 6.43 26.60 12.98
CA THR A 45 7.12 27.48 12.03
C THR A 45 6.15 28.15 11.07
N GLU A 46 5.04 27.47 10.73
CA GLU A 46 4.07 27.95 9.75
C GLU A 46 2.71 27.33 10.04
N ASN A 47 1.64 28.11 9.94
CA ASN A 47 0.27 27.59 9.96
C ASN A 47 -0.20 27.29 8.53
N VAL A 48 -0.94 26.21 8.37
CA VAL A 48 -1.53 25.80 7.10
C VAL A 48 -2.98 25.36 7.32
N ASP A 49 -3.82 25.69 6.34
CA ASP A 49 -5.23 25.29 6.35
C ASP A 49 -5.44 23.94 5.64
N GLU A 50 -4.49 23.53 4.81
CA GLU A 50 -4.52 22.30 4.04
C GLU A 50 -3.12 21.67 3.98
N ALA A 51 -3.06 20.35 4.08
CA ALA A 51 -1.83 19.60 3.89
C ALA A 51 -2.11 18.28 3.14
N VAL A 52 -1.23 17.95 2.20
CA VAL A 52 -1.28 16.69 1.46
C VAL A 52 -0.31 15.70 2.11
N LEU A 53 -0.85 14.61 2.63
CA LEU A 53 -0.08 13.52 3.18
C LEU A 53 -0.06 12.37 2.14
N LEU A 54 1.14 11.98 1.73
CA LEU A 54 1.29 10.85 0.82
C LEU A 54 1.28 9.54 1.61
N PRO A 55 0.62 8.49 1.09
CA PRO A 55 0.66 7.18 1.70
C PRO A 55 2.08 6.63 1.73
N VAL A 56 2.37 5.79 2.71
CA VAL A 56 3.70 5.14 2.91
C VAL A 56 3.85 3.91 2.03
N ALA A 57 2.74 3.23 1.79
CA ALA A 57 2.65 2.00 1.03
C ALA A 57 1.80 2.23 -0.22
N GLU A 58 2.11 1.49 -1.28
CA GLU A 58 1.28 1.50 -2.49
C GLU A 58 -0.04 0.77 -2.27
N THR A 59 -0.08 -0.11 -1.28
CA THR A 59 -1.24 -0.95 -0.99
C THR A 59 -1.81 -0.63 0.38
N GLU A 60 -3.05 -0.18 0.37
CA GLU A 60 -3.82 0.19 1.57
C GLU A 60 -4.98 -0.80 1.77
N PRO A 61 -4.89 -1.75 2.70
CA PRO A 61 -5.88 -2.84 2.86
C PRO A 61 -7.32 -2.35 3.08
N HIS A 62 -7.51 -1.20 3.71
CA HIS A 62 -8.83 -0.64 3.95
C HIS A 62 -9.53 -0.09 2.69
N LEU A 63 -8.79 0.07 1.58
CA LEU A 63 -9.35 0.44 0.27
C LEU A 63 -9.94 -0.74 -0.50
N HIS A 64 -9.87 -1.96 0.04
CA HIS A 64 -10.64 -3.08 -0.52
C HIS A 64 -12.13 -2.69 -0.62
N PRO A 65 -12.87 -3.07 -1.69
CA PRO A 65 -14.27 -2.67 -1.89
C PRO A 65 -15.20 -2.93 -0.71
N GLN A 66 -14.90 -3.92 0.12
CA GLN A 66 -15.64 -4.26 1.33
C GLN A 66 -14.81 -4.01 2.61
N GLY A 67 -13.76 -3.21 2.51
CA GLY A 67 -12.86 -2.91 3.62
C GLY A 67 -12.02 -4.12 4.07
N ILE A 68 -11.41 -4.01 5.24
CA ILE A 68 -10.56 -5.05 5.83
C ILE A 68 -11.31 -6.39 5.98
N SER A 69 -12.58 -6.35 6.37
CA SER A 69 -13.40 -7.57 6.52
C SER A 69 -13.54 -8.33 5.21
N GLY A 70 -13.78 -7.63 4.09
CA GLY A 70 -13.87 -8.24 2.77
C GLY A 70 -12.54 -8.85 2.33
N LEU A 71 -11.43 -8.14 2.55
CA LEU A 71 -10.11 -8.70 2.26
C LEU A 71 -9.85 -9.98 3.07
N CYS A 72 -10.19 -10.00 4.36
CA CYS A 72 -10.07 -11.22 5.19
C CYS A 72 -10.97 -12.35 4.69
N GLU A 73 -12.17 -12.07 4.18
CA GLU A 73 -13.05 -13.07 3.58
C GLU A 73 -12.41 -13.67 2.32
N ASP A 74 -11.83 -12.86 1.44
CA ASP A 74 -11.12 -13.31 0.25
C ASP A 74 -9.92 -14.19 0.61
N LEU A 75 -9.13 -13.79 1.61
CA LEU A 75 -8.00 -14.60 2.09
C LEU A 75 -8.46 -15.93 2.64
N ARG A 76 -9.53 -15.97 3.43
CA ARG A 76 -10.14 -17.21 3.93
C ARG A 76 -10.64 -18.11 2.80
N ALA A 77 -11.20 -17.52 1.75
CA ALA A 77 -11.62 -18.28 0.57
C ALA A 77 -10.42 -18.91 -0.14
N ILE A 78 -9.30 -18.20 -0.25
CA ILE A 78 -8.04 -18.73 -0.81
C ILE A 78 -7.52 -19.88 0.08
N ILE A 79 -7.49 -19.71 1.40
CA ILE A 79 -7.09 -20.75 2.36
C ILE A 79 -7.94 -22.01 2.16
N ALA A 80 -9.27 -21.87 2.15
CA ALA A 80 -10.18 -22.99 1.96
C ALA A 80 -9.97 -23.71 0.62
N ARG A 81 -9.67 -22.96 -0.44
CA ARG A 81 -9.33 -23.52 -1.75
C ARG A 81 -8.01 -24.29 -1.72
N GLN A 82 -7.00 -23.80 -1.02
CA GLN A 82 -5.70 -24.48 -0.87
C GLN A 82 -5.85 -25.77 -0.04
N GLN A 83 -6.61 -25.75 1.03
CA GLN A 83 -6.87 -26.93 1.88
C GLN A 83 -7.56 -28.10 1.14
N ARG A 84 -8.35 -27.78 0.09
CA ARG A 84 -9.03 -28.79 -0.74
C ARG A 84 -8.13 -29.42 -1.82
N ARG A 85 -6.92 -28.93 -2.00
CA ARG A 85 -5.98 -29.48 -2.99
C ARG A 85 -5.43 -30.83 -2.53
N LYS A 86 -5.07 -31.70 -3.49
CA LYS A 86 -4.41 -32.99 -3.19
C LYS A 86 -3.08 -32.80 -2.45
N THR A 87 -2.38 -31.72 -2.74
CA THR A 87 -1.13 -31.30 -2.10
C THR A 87 -1.28 -29.84 -1.68
N PRO A 88 -1.81 -29.60 -0.47
CA PRO A 88 -1.93 -28.23 0.05
C PRO A 88 -0.54 -27.62 0.27
N ASN A 89 -0.39 -26.35 -0.06
CA ASN A 89 0.79 -25.59 0.34
C ASN A 89 0.58 -25.08 1.77
N GLN A 90 1.16 -25.79 2.74
CA GLN A 90 0.96 -25.50 4.16
C GLN A 90 1.60 -24.16 4.55
N ALA A 91 2.77 -23.82 4.00
CA ALA A 91 3.44 -22.54 4.27
C ALA A 91 2.59 -21.35 3.81
N LEU A 92 1.97 -21.45 2.63
CA LEU A 92 1.05 -20.40 2.13
C LEU A 92 -0.17 -20.27 3.04
N ILE A 93 -0.77 -21.38 3.48
CA ILE A 93 -1.92 -21.36 4.39
C ILE A 93 -1.57 -20.64 5.70
N GLU A 94 -0.44 -20.97 6.30
CA GLU A 94 0.02 -20.35 7.55
C GLU A 94 0.32 -18.85 7.38
N THR A 95 0.90 -18.46 6.25
CA THR A 95 1.14 -17.05 5.92
C THR A 95 -0.18 -16.28 5.81
N LEU A 96 -1.13 -16.80 5.02
CA LEU A 96 -2.43 -16.17 4.85
C LEU A 96 -3.24 -16.07 6.16
N GLN A 97 -3.11 -17.06 7.04
CA GLN A 97 -3.74 -17.03 8.37
C GLN A 97 -3.16 -15.92 9.24
N LYS A 98 -1.83 -15.81 9.30
CA LYS A 98 -1.14 -14.74 10.04
C LYS A 98 -1.49 -13.36 9.51
N ASP A 99 -1.58 -13.22 8.19
CA ASP A 99 -1.93 -11.95 7.56
C ASP A 99 -3.39 -11.57 7.86
N CYS A 100 -4.33 -12.52 7.88
CA CYS A 100 -5.70 -12.28 8.34
C CYS A 100 -5.74 -11.80 9.79
N GLU A 101 -5.00 -12.47 10.69
CA GLU A 101 -4.92 -12.08 12.10
C GLU A 101 -4.33 -10.67 12.27
N ALA A 102 -3.30 -10.33 11.48
CA ALA A 102 -2.69 -9.00 11.51
C ALA A 102 -3.67 -7.91 11.04
N LEU A 103 -4.42 -8.17 9.96
CA LEU A 103 -5.45 -7.26 9.44
C LEU A 103 -6.58 -7.05 10.44
N GLU A 104 -7.07 -8.10 11.09
CA GLU A 104 -8.15 -8.02 12.09
C GLU A 104 -7.73 -7.29 13.36
N ASN A 105 -6.45 -7.35 13.72
CA ASN A 105 -5.88 -6.62 14.85
C ASN A 105 -5.34 -5.24 14.50
N GLU A 106 -5.60 -4.75 13.28
CA GLU A 106 -5.12 -3.46 12.75
C GLU A 106 -3.59 -3.31 12.88
N THR A 107 -2.87 -4.42 12.83
CA THR A 107 -1.41 -4.44 12.92
C THR A 107 -0.83 -4.24 11.53
N LEU A 108 0.05 -3.24 11.38
CA LEU A 108 0.76 -3.01 10.12
C LEU A 108 1.67 -4.19 9.80
N PHE A 109 1.54 -4.74 8.60
CA PHE A 109 2.44 -5.75 8.07
C PHE A 109 3.03 -5.31 6.74
N ALA A 110 4.33 -5.58 6.56
CA ALA A 110 5.11 -5.04 5.45
C ALA A 110 4.77 -5.65 4.07
N SER A 111 3.92 -6.68 4.03
CA SER A 111 3.68 -7.47 2.83
C SER A 111 2.29 -7.28 2.23
N ALA A 112 1.64 -6.14 2.50
CA ALA A 112 0.30 -5.83 1.98
C ALA A 112 0.25 -5.83 0.44
N ASP A 113 1.36 -5.51 -0.22
CA ASP A 113 1.45 -5.43 -1.69
C ASP A 113 1.14 -6.76 -2.39
N ARG A 114 1.30 -7.89 -1.72
CA ARG A 114 0.90 -9.20 -2.26
C ARG A 114 -0.60 -9.32 -2.52
N TYR A 115 -1.40 -8.49 -1.88
CA TYR A 115 -2.87 -8.46 -1.99
C TYR A 115 -3.39 -7.34 -2.88
N MET A 116 -2.51 -6.62 -3.57
CA MET A 116 -2.86 -5.49 -4.43
C MET A 116 -3.98 -5.84 -5.42
N ALA A 117 -3.94 -7.04 -6.03
CA ALA A 117 -4.96 -7.48 -6.96
C ALA A 117 -6.34 -7.77 -6.34
N LEU A 118 -6.40 -8.03 -5.03
CA LEU A 118 -7.66 -8.18 -4.30
C LEU A 118 -8.20 -6.83 -3.85
N ILE A 119 -7.30 -5.93 -3.45
CA ILE A 119 -7.64 -4.61 -2.92
C ILE A 119 -8.08 -3.66 -4.04
N TYR A 120 -7.35 -3.69 -5.18
CA TYR A 120 -7.64 -2.84 -6.33
C TYR A 120 -8.11 -3.70 -7.52
N PRO A 121 -9.43 -3.88 -7.70
CA PRO A 121 -9.97 -4.70 -8.81
C PRO A 121 -9.69 -4.07 -10.18
N GLU A 122 -9.48 -2.76 -10.23
CA GLU A 122 -9.14 -2.02 -11.45
C GLU A 122 -7.73 -1.41 -11.32
N PHE A 123 -6.84 -1.81 -12.22
CA PHE A 123 -5.49 -1.25 -12.28
C PHE A 123 -5.46 -0.02 -13.18
N THR A 124 -4.96 1.08 -12.65
CA THR A 124 -4.68 2.28 -13.42
C THR A 124 -3.20 2.28 -13.83
N THR A 125 -2.94 2.44 -15.10
CA THR A 125 -1.56 2.55 -15.63
C THR A 125 -1.16 4.00 -15.79
N ALA A 126 0.14 4.29 -15.92
CA ALA A 126 0.62 5.64 -16.21
C ALA A 126 -0.01 6.23 -17.48
N ALA A 127 -0.38 5.39 -18.44
CA ALA A 127 -1.07 5.81 -19.66
C ALA A 127 -2.47 6.38 -19.40
N SER A 128 -3.13 5.97 -18.32
CA SER A 128 -4.47 6.47 -17.95
C SER A 128 -4.47 7.93 -17.49
N TYR A 129 -3.32 8.46 -17.14
CA TYR A 129 -3.15 9.88 -16.75
C TYR A 129 -2.85 10.80 -17.95
N LEU A 130 -2.69 10.23 -19.14
CA LEU A 130 -2.48 11.02 -20.34
C LEU A 130 -3.79 11.70 -20.77
N PRO A 131 -3.76 12.98 -21.23
CA PRO A 131 -4.93 13.61 -21.81
C PRO A 131 -5.40 12.84 -23.07
N GLN A 132 -6.68 12.96 -23.40
CA GLN A 132 -7.25 12.25 -24.57
C GLN A 132 -6.56 12.61 -25.89
N GLU A 133 -6.03 13.82 -25.98
CA GLU A 133 -5.34 14.35 -27.18
C GLU A 133 -3.84 14.01 -27.18
N ALA A 134 -3.33 13.30 -26.16
CA ALA A 134 -1.92 12.96 -26.09
C ALA A 134 -1.51 11.99 -27.19
N VAL A 135 -0.41 12.31 -27.85
CA VAL A 135 0.22 11.41 -28.84
C VAL A 135 1.36 10.65 -28.14
N VAL A 136 1.22 9.33 -28.10
CA VAL A 136 2.25 8.46 -27.54
C VAL A 136 3.10 7.89 -28.67
N ALA A 137 4.38 8.21 -28.68
CA ALA A 137 5.33 7.66 -29.64
C ALA A 137 6.19 6.58 -29.02
N PHE A 138 6.13 5.38 -29.55
CA PHE A 138 7.02 4.29 -29.17
C PHE A 138 8.28 4.31 -30.03
N CYS A 139 9.40 4.64 -29.41
CA CYS A 139 10.71 4.61 -30.08
C CYS A 139 11.39 3.27 -29.79
N ASP A 140 12.13 2.75 -30.83
CA ASP A 140 12.85 1.49 -30.71
C ASP A 140 11.98 0.26 -30.35
N HIS A 141 11.03 -0.02 -31.23
CA HIS A 141 10.11 -1.14 -31.08
C HIS A 141 10.77 -2.49 -30.78
N GLY A 142 11.97 -2.73 -31.36
CA GLY A 142 12.74 -3.97 -31.12
C GLY A 142 13.22 -4.12 -29.68
N ASN A 143 13.64 -3.03 -29.06
CA ASN A 143 14.05 -3.04 -27.64
C ASN A 143 12.84 -3.12 -26.70
N LEU A 144 11.72 -2.49 -27.06
CA LEU A 144 10.48 -2.61 -26.28
C LEU A 144 9.97 -4.04 -26.23
N GLN A 145 9.94 -4.74 -27.39
CA GLN A 145 9.52 -6.15 -27.43
C GLN A 145 10.45 -7.08 -26.67
N ARG A 146 11.75 -6.83 -26.73
CA ARG A 146 12.73 -7.61 -25.93
C ARG A 146 12.52 -7.38 -24.45
N GLY A 147 12.42 -6.12 -24.03
CA GLY A 147 12.19 -5.79 -22.62
C GLY A 147 10.86 -6.31 -22.07
N GLU A 148 9.84 -6.47 -22.89
CA GLU A 148 8.57 -7.11 -22.51
C GLU A 148 8.79 -8.62 -22.28
N LYS A 149 9.48 -9.31 -23.19
CA LYS A 149 9.79 -10.73 -23.05
C LYS A 149 10.66 -11.01 -21.84
N ASP A 150 11.74 -10.24 -21.67
CA ASP A 150 12.68 -10.41 -20.57
C ASP A 150 11.96 -10.23 -19.22
N ARG A 151 11.06 -9.23 -19.11
CA ARG A 151 10.24 -9.02 -17.91
C ARG A 151 9.23 -10.13 -17.68
N ALA A 152 8.60 -10.64 -18.72
CA ALA A 152 7.65 -11.75 -18.61
C ALA A 152 8.34 -13.04 -18.14
N GLU A 153 9.55 -13.32 -18.65
CA GLU A 153 10.37 -14.46 -18.22
C GLU A 153 10.85 -14.28 -16.76
N GLU A 154 11.34 -13.10 -16.40
CA GLU A 154 11.77 -12.77 -15.04
C GLU A 154 10.60 -12.90 -14.05
N PHE A 155 9.44 -12.37 -14.41
CA PHE A 155 8.22 -12.50 -13.61
C PHE A 155 7.79 -13.96 -13.46
N GLY A 156 7.87 -14.76 -14.53
CA GLY A 156 7.59 -16.19 -14.48
C GLY A 156 8.50 -16.94 -13.51
N LEU A 157 9.82 -16.67 -13.53
CA LEU A 157 10.77 -17.25 -12.60
C LEU A 157 10.52 -16.83 -11.15
N LEU A 158 10.15 -15.57 -10.95
CA LEU A 158 9.81 -15.02 -9.64
C LEU A 158 8.55 -15.68 -9.07
N LEU A 159 7.53 -15.83 -9.92
CA LEU A 159 6.29 -16.51 -9.57
C LEU A 159 6.51 -17.98 -9.19
N ASP A 160 7.32 -18.70 -9.96
CA ASP A 160 7.70 -20.09 -9.67
C ASP A 160 8.48 -20.20 -8.35
N SER A 161 9.36 -19.24 -8.08
CA SER A 161 10.07 -19.15 -6.80
C SER A 161 9.12 -18.97 -5.63
N PHE A 162 8.17 -18.02 -5.72
CA PHE A 162 7.15 -17.79 -4.68
C PHE A 162 6.25 -19.01 -4.48
N LEU A 163 5.81 -19.64 -5.58
CA LEU A 163 4.97 -20.84 -5.50
C LEU A 163 5.70 -22.03 -4.87
N THR A 164 7.03 -22.09 -5.01
CA THR A 164 7.85 -23.17 -4.48
C THR A 164 8.27 -22.91 -3.03
N SER A 165 8.62 -21.67 -2.69
CA SER A 165 9.04 -21.28 -1.34
C SER A 165 7.86 -21.05 -0.37
N GLY A 166 6.67 -20.79 -0.87
CA GLY A 166 5.48 -20.50 -0.06
C GLY A 166 5.50 -19.14 0.65
N THR A 167 6.38 -18.23 0.20
CA THR A 167 6.53 -16.86 0.74
C THR A 167 6.01 -15.81 -0.24
#